data_2bda173dc5e43fbe7ddc548378386d95
#
_entry.id   2bda173dc5e43fbe7ddc548378386d95
#
_cell.length_a   1.000
_cell.length_b   1.000
_cell.length_c   1.000
_cell.angle_alpha   90.00
_cell.angle_beta   90.00
_cell.angle_gamma   90.00
#
_symmetry.space_group_name_H-M   'P 1'
#
loop_
_entity.id
_entity.type
_entity.pdbx_description
1 polymer ?
#
loop_
_entity_poly.entity_id
_entity_poly.type
_entity_poly.pdbx_seq_one_letter_code
_entity_poly.pdbx_strand_id
1 'polypeptide(L)'
;MSISSNPEQKIDVGKFLSEVNNTEEKVVLEKNKISLMTSETEEYSIFLELLNVVLTELKEYVLPFVDTAEKEISRVLTYPNADIRKNAASVFPNLINVIESTGDKEKLTLYMKNYISILQKASETEKENSVVSSLLDAMSDIFKDHDKLLNVQEIHTLFEKLFSLFDQVETNRLALLKEEDMAEKELQESSKVPKDEDESDDDKATQLNNIKDEIDEVENVITSYSDCIGSIFKSHKELSLEIAKKMISDVLPKYFLEKASAFEKKMGLFIMDDMVEFLGQELLNEIWPNIAKILVTFIDVTNCELRQAASYGLGEFIKHTKVNYEQYANDILTILGKGLLVSSDGQTTDEYGQAQDNIVTAIGKLIKFQGNHYSNLTEIIDKWLEHLPIIYDINESAGMHNLLCDIILEKSDMIFGDNNKNVPKIIRVLCKIIDTRYSNNEINEKIIKILNAIKNNSSLAPCVEEAKKDATKKILVKIQKYFP
;
A
#
# COMPACT_ATOMS: atom_id res chain seq x y z
N MET A 1 32.28 25.69 26.97
CA MET A 1 31.30 25.54 28.04
C MET A 1 30.99 24.05 28.13
N SER A 2 31.47 23.44 29.20
CA SER A 2 31.33 22.00 29.46
C SER A 2 29.94 21.74 30.05
N ILE A 3 29.13 20.95 29.35
CA ILE A 3 27.87 20.45 29.88
C ILE A 3 28.22 19.25 30.77
N SER A 4 28.08 19.41 32.08
CA SER A 4 28.23 18.35 33.05
C SER A 4 27.03 17.42 32.95
N SER A 5 27.26 16.21 32.51
CA SER A 5 26.31 15.09 32.55
C SER A 5 26.07 14.70 34.02
N ASN A 6 24.86 14.90 34.49
CA ASN A 6 24.41 14.37 35.79
C ASN A 6 23.76 12.99 35.54
N PRO A 7 24.34 11.87 36.04
CA PRO A 7 23.93 10.51 35.64
C PRO A 7 22.75 9.93 36.44
N GLU A 8 22.00 10.69 37.22
CA GLU A 8 21.05 10.13 38.21
C GLU A 8 19.58 10.50 38.04
N GLN A 9 19.16 11.01 36.92
CA GLN A 9 17.71 11.02 36.61
C GLN A 9 17.38 9.85 35.69
N LYS A 10 17.33 8.64 36.27
CA LYS A 10 16.59 7.54 35.66
C LYS A 10 15.13 7.93 35.61
N ILE A 11 14.61 8.20 34.40
CA ILE A 11 13.17 8.31 34.20
C ILE A 11 12.61 6.92 34.51
N ASP A 12 11.90 6.82 35.63
CA ASP A 12 11.23 5.59 36.03
C ASP A 12 9.93 5.50 35.23
N VAL A 13 10.03 4.88 34.04
CA VAL A 13 8.89 4.65 33.13
C VAL A 13 7.81 3.83 33.84
N GLY A 14 8.19 2.87 34.71
CA GLY A 14 7.24 2.09 35.51
C GLY A 14 6.48 2.94 36.53
N LYS A 15 7.15 3.92 37.15
CA LYS A 15 6.52 4.85 38.09
C LYS A 15 5.62 5.83 37.36
N PHE A 16 6.03 6.36 36.23
CA PHE A 16 5.21 7.22 35.37
C PHE A 16 3.94 6.51 34.90
N LEU A 17 4.05 5.28 34.38
CA LEU A 17 2.92 4.46 33.94
C LEU A 17 2.00 4.05 35.11
N SER A 18 2.52 3.91 36.34
CA SER A 18 1.71 3.60 37.54
C SER A 18 1.01 4.82 38.14
N GLU A 19 1.57 6.02 38.04
CA GLU A 19 0.97 7.26 38.50
C GLU A 19 -0.24 7.68 37.65
N VAL A 20 -0.23 7.37 36.37
CA VAL A 20 -1.31 7.59 35.42
C VAL A 20 -2.58 6.76 35.75
N ASN A 21 -2.43 5.64 36.44
CA ASN A 21 -3.55 4.74 36.79
C ASN A 21 -4.37 5.15 38.05
N ASN A 22 -4.06 6.25 38.74
CA ASN A 22 -4.68 6.60 40.01
C ASN A 22 -5.81 7.64 39.93
N THR A 23 -6.16 8.13 38.75
CA THR A 23 -7.27 9.06 38.57
C THR A 23 -8.50 8.35 38.02
N GLU A 24 -9.33 7.79 38.89
CA GLU A 24 -10.67 7.32 38.54
C GLU A 24 -11.64 8.53 38.49
N GLU A 25 -11.80 9.15 37.34
CA GLU A 25 -13.01 9.90 37.02
C GLU A 25 -13.95 9.04 36.17
N LYS A 26 -15.07 8.62 36.77
CA LYS A 26 -16.17 7.97 36.07
C LYS A 26 -16.84 8.97 35.14
N VAL A 27 -16.51 8.89 33.84
CA VAL A 27 -17.25 9.58 32.81
C VAL A 27 -18.47 8.75 32.45
N VAL A 28 -19.66 9.28 32.80
CA VAL A 28 -20.94 8.73 32.35
C VAL A 28 -21.11 9.06 30.87
N LEU A 29 -21.03 8.03 30.03
CA LEU A 29 -21.23 8.15 28.58
C LEU A 29 -22.73 8.28 28.28
N GLU A 30 -23.18 9.48 28.00
CA GLU A 30 -24.40 9.72 27.23
C GLU A 30 -24.13 9.75 25.75
N LYS A 31 -25.11 9.32 24.95
CA LYS A 31 -25.11 8.95 23.51
C LYS A 31 -24.73 10.05 22.49
N ASN A 32 -23.84 10.96 22.76
CA ASN A 32 -23.33 11.90 21.77
C ASN A 32 -21.81 11.81 21.74
N LYS A 33 -21.23 11.54 20.56
CA LYS A 33 -19.79 11.56 20.27
C LYS A 33 -19.21 12.95 20.57
N ILE A 34 -19.00 13.29 21.81
CA ILE A 34 -18.12 14.40 22.20
C ILE A 34 -16.82 13.75 22.64
N SER A 35 -15.85 13.74 21.75
CA SER A 35 -14.45 13.49 22.09
C SER A 35 -14.03 14.61 23.04
N LEU A 36 -14.10 14.38 24.34
CA LEU A 36 -13.53 15.26 25.33
C LEU A 36 -12.01 15.10 25.24
N MET A 37 -11.35 15.95 24.45
CA MET A 37 -9.93 16.20 24.56
C MET A 37 -9.69 16.88 25.89
N THR A 38 -9.42 16.10 26.92
CA THR A 38 -8.95 16.60 28.21
C THR A 38 -7.43 16.74 28.12
N SER A 39 -6.85 17.62 28.93
CA SER A 39 -5.39 17.73 29.07
C SER A 39 -4.72 16.37 29.30
N GLU A 40 -5.39 15.48 30.00
CA GLU A 40 -4.93 14.12 30.28
C GLU A 40 -4.94 13.21 29.05
N THR A 41 -5.94 13.26 28.18
CA THR A 41 -5.96 12.49 26.93
C THR A 41 -4.91 12.96 25.95
N GLU A 42 -4.64 14.26 25.88
CA GLU A 42 -3.55 14.83 25.08
C GLU A 42 -2.17 14.36 25.59
N GLU A 43 -1.96 14.36 26.91
CA GLU A 43 -0.72 13.85 27.52
C GLU A 43 -0.49 12.37 27.20
N TYR A 44 -1.54 11.54 27.26
CA TYR A 44 -1.45 10.12 26.88
C TYR A 44 -1.09 9.93 25.40
N SER A 45 -1.73 10.66 24.51
CA SER A 45 -1.47 10.58 23.08
C SER A 45 -0.01 10.95 22.78
N ILE A 46 0.46 12.08 23.32
CA ILE A 46 1.86 12.53 23.18
C ILE A 46 2.82 11.50 23.78
N PHE A 47 2.47 10.87 24.91
CA PHE A 47 3.31 9.82 25.50
C PHE A 47 3.45 8.60 24.58
N LEU A 48 2.36 8.12 23.98
CA LEU A 48 2.39 6.97 23.07
C LEU A 48 3.17 7.28 21.80
N GLU A 49 3.02 8.49 21.25
CA GLU A 49 3.83 8.96 20.12
C GLU A 49 5.32 9.03 20.48
N LEU A 50 5.65 9.58 21.65
CA LEU A 50 7.02 9.63 22.15
C LEU A 50 7.58 8.23 22.39
N LEU A 51 6.76 7.31 22.92
CA LEU A 51 7.16 5.91 23.11
C LEU A 51 7.52 5.26 21.76
N ASN A 52 6.70 5.47 20.72
CA ASN A 52 7.00 4.98 19.37
C ASN A 52 8.36 5.52 18.86
N VAL A 53 8.62 6.81 19.03
CA VAL A 53 9.92 7.41 18.67
C VAL A 53 11.07 6.77 19.47
N VAL A 54 10.90 6.60 20.78
CA VAL A 54 11.90 5.99 21.67
C VAL A 54 12.20 4.54 21.26
N LEU A 55 11.18 3.75 20.94
CA LEU A 55 11.33 2.37 20.49
C LEU A 55 12.09 2.30 19.15
N THR A 56 11.78 3.19 18.23
CA THR A 56 12.40 3.25 16.89
C THR A 56 13.86 3.69 16.95
N GLU A 57 14.18 4.71 17.78
CA GLU A 57 15.50 5.31 17.82
C GLU A 57 16.47 4.58 18.77
N LEU A 58 16.00 4.10 19.92
CA LEU A 58 16.84 3.51 20.95
C LEU A 58 16.96 1.99 20.86
N LYS A 59 16.08 1.33 20.09
CA LYS A 59 16.12 -0.12 19.77
C LYS A 59 16.56 -0.99 20.97
N GLU A 60 17.73 -1.60 20.90
CA GLU A 60 18.27 -2.53 21.90
C GLU A 60 18.37 -1.95 23.33
N TYR A 61 18.50 -0.63 23.49
CA TYR A 61 18.56 0.00 24.80
C TYR A 61 17.21 -0.06 25.54
N VAL A 62 16.10 -0.22 24.83
CA VAL A 62 14.75 -0.34 25.40
C VAL A 62 14.40 -1.80 25.77
N LEU A 63 15.18 -2.77 25.32
CA LEU A 63 14.93 -4.20 25.52
C LEU A 63 14.58 -4.60 26.97
N PRO A 64 15.24 -4.07 28.04
CA PRO A 64 14.90 -4.40 29.42
C PRO A 64 13.46 -3.97 29.83
N PHE A 65 12.83 -3.10 29.06
CA PHE A 65 11.52 -2.52 29.36
C PHE A 65 10.40 -3.08 28.48
N VAL A 66 10.68 -3.93 27.50
CA VAL A 66 9.70 -4.45 26.52
C VAL A 66 8.52 -5.13 27.22
N ASP A 67 8.77 -6.01 28.20
CA ASP A 67 7.71 -6.73 28.92
C ASP A 67 6.80 -5.77 29.73
N THR A 68 7.39 -4.72 30.29
CA THR A 68 6.64 -3.70 31.01
C THR A 68 5.80 -2.85 30.04
N ALA A 69 6.40 -2.45 28.93
CA ALA A 69 5.70 -1.69 27.87
C ALA A 69 4.55 -2.50 27.29
N GLU A 70 4.77 -3.77 26.90
CA GLU A 70 3.71 -4.68 26.42
C GLU A 70 2.52 -4.73 27.38
N LYS A 71 2.80 -4.97 28.66
CA LYS A 71 1.75 -5.09 29.67
C LYS A 71 0.91 -3.83 29.80
N GLU A 72 1.56 -2.66 29.85
CA GLU A 72 0.86 -1.39 30.00
C GLU A 72 0.13 -1.00 28.73
N ILE A 73 0.73 -1.17 27.55
CA ILE A 73 0.07 -0.88 26.26
C ILE A 73 -1.13 -1.81 26.05
N SER A 74 -1.03 -3.09 26.40
CA SER A 74 -2.20 -4.00 26.35
C SER A 74 -3.36 -3.56 27.21
N ARG A 75 -3.10 -2.88 28.33
CA ARG A 75 -4.16 -2.26 29.16
C ARG A 75 -4.75 -1.02 28.49
N VAL A 76 -3.92 -0.24 27.81
CA VAL A 76 -4.32 0.98 27.12
C VAL A 76 -5.22 0.68 25.90
N LEU A 77 -5.15 -0.52 25.30
CA LEU A 77 -6.08 -0.96 24.26
C LEU A 77 -7.56 -1.02 24.72
N THR A 78 -7.82 -0.92 26.02
CA THR A 78 -9.19 -0.84 26.57
C THR A 78 -9.54 0.55 27.11
N TYR A 79 -8.74 1.56 26.84
CA TYR A 79 -8.97 2.93 27.30
C TYR A 79 -10.24 3.53 26.67
N PRO A 80 -11.03 4.36 27.39
CA PRO A 80 -12.28 4.90 26.86
C PRO A 80 -12.14 5.73 25.57
N ASN A 81 -11.06 6.51 25.45
CA ASN A 81 -10.81 7.36 24.27
C ASN A 81 -10.24 6.54 23.10
N ALA A 82 -10.86 6.68 21.90
CA ALA A 82 -10.50 5.93 20.70
C ALA A 82 -9.09 6.28 20.18
N ASP A 83 -8.70 7.55 20.20
CA ASP A 83 -7.38 7.99 19.69
C ASP A 83 -6.24 7.39 20.53
N ILE A 84 -6.44 7.24 21.82
CA ILE A 84 -5.47 6.58 22.70
C ILE A 84 -5.38 5.09 22.35
N ARG A 85 -6.50 4.40 22.09
CA ARG A 85 -6.46 2.98 21.67
C ARG A 85 -5.79 2.79 20.31
N LYS A 86 -6.04 3.70 19.36
CA LYS A 86 -5.34 3.72 18.05
C LYS A 86 -3.83 3.83 18.21
N ASN A 87 -3.39 4.83 18.98
CA ASN A 87 -1.96 5.05 19.23
C ASN A 87 -1.33 3.86 19.99
N ALA A 88 -2.07 3.22 20.88
CA ALA A 88 -1.60 2.00 21.56
C ALA A 88 -1.39 0.83 20.59
N ALA A 89 -2.28 0.62 19.61
CA ALA A 89 -2.12 -0.43 18.61
C ALA A 89 -0.81 -0.29 17.81
N SER A 90 -0.47 0.94 17.41
CA SER A 90 0.75 1.23 16.63
C SER A 90 2.07 0.99 17.36
N VAL A 91 2.03 0.77 18.69
CA VAL A 91 3.25 0.48 19.47
C VAL A 91 3.74 -0.95 19.26
N PHE A 92 2.85 -1.92 19.02
CA PHE A 92 3.22 -3.34 18.95
C PHE A 92 4.24 -3.68 17.86
N PRO A 93 4.13 -3.19 16.61
CA PRO A 93 5.16 -3.40 15.59
C PRO A 93 6.53 -2.87 16.01
N ASN A 94 6.58 -1.71 16.68
CA ASN A 94 7.84 -1.12 17.16
C ASN A 94 8.46 -1.93 18.31
N LEU A 95 7.66 -2.55 19.18
CA LEU A 95 8.16 -3.50 20.18
C LEU A 95 8.78 -4.74 19.51
N ILE A 96 8.20 -5.24 18.42
CA ILE A 96 8.77 -6.33 17.63
C ILE A 96 10.14 -5.93 17.05
N ASN A 97 10.26 -4.76 16.47
CA ASN A 97 11.53 -4.25 15.93
C ASN A 97 12.63 -4.19 16.99
N VAL A 98 12.28 -3.82 18.24
CA VAL A 98 13.23 -3.86 19.39
C VAL A 98 13.69 -5.28 19.68
N ILE A 99 12.77 -6.25 19.68
CA ILE A 99 13.10 -7.66 19.97
C ILE A 99 13.94 -8.25 18.83
N GLU A 100 13.63 -7.93 17.58
CA GLU A 100 14.37 -8.36 16.40
C GLU A 100 15.85 -7.93 16.46
N SER A 101 16.13 -6.73 16.99
CA SER A 101 17.49 -6.21 17.13
C SER A 101 18.40 -7.12 17.99
N THR A 102 17.84 -8.02 18.79
CA THR A 102 18.60 -8.99 19.61
C THR A 102 19.13 -10.17 18.81
N GLY A 103 18.57 -10.46 17.63
CA GLY A 103 18.88 -11.65 16.84
C GLY A 103 18.34 -12.97 17.42
N ASP A 104 17.58 -12.93 18.53
CA ASP A 104 16.96 -14.11 19.17
C ASP A 104 15.65 -14.47 18.46
N LYS A 105 15.72 -15.39 17.50
CA LYS A 105 14.59 -15.80 16.67
C LYS A 105 13.47 -16.51 17.46
N GLU A 106 13.80 -17.26 18.51
CA GLU A 106 12.79 -17.96 19.32
C GLU A 106 11.98 -16.93 20.12
N LYS A 107 12.68 -15.99 20.75
CA LYS A 107 12.07 -14.89 21.48
C LYS A 107 11.21 -14.05 20.54
N LEU A 108 11.73 -13.64 19.38
CA LEU A 108 11.00 -12.89 18.37
C LEU A 108 9.69 -13.59 17.99
N THR A 109 9.73 -14.87 17.61
CA THR A 109 8.56 -15.66 17.24
C THR A 109 7.52 -15.71 18.36
N LEU A 110 7.96 -15.88 19.61
CA LEU A 110 7.06 -15.93 20.77
C LEU A 110 6.31 -14.60 20.94
N TYR A 111 7.01 -13.47 20.91
CA TYR A 111 6.40 -12.15 21.08
C TYR A 111 5.46 -11.79 19.93
N MET A 112 5.83 -12.11 18.70
CA MET A 112 4.96 -11.85 17.54
C MET A 112 3.64 -12.62 17.65
N LYS A 113 3.68 -13.91 18.00
CA LYS A 113 2.45 -14.70 18.23
C LYS A 113 1.60 -14.10 19.33
N ASN A 114 2.24 -13.66 20.42
CA ASN A 114 1.55 -13.03 21.54
C ASN A 114 0.86 -11.73 21.08
N TYR A 115 1.59 -10.87 20.38
CA TYR A 115 1.06 -9.57 19.92
C TYR A 115 -0.06 -9.73 18.90
N ILE A 116 0.08 -10.62 17.91
CA ILE A 116 -1.01 -10.97 16.99
C ILE A 116 -2.25 -11.43 17.78
N SER A 117 -2.09 -12.27 18.80
CA SER A 117 -3.21 -12.71 19.63
C SER A 117 -3.85 -11.59 20.44
N ILE A 118 -3.07 -10.62 20.92
CA ILE A 118 -3.58 -9.43 21.64
C ILE A 118 -4.37 -8.55 20.69
N LEU A 119 -3.79 -8.19 19.55
CA LEU A 119 -4.42 -7.32 18.55
C LEU A 119 -5.70 -7.95 17.98
N GLN A 120 -5.66 -9.25 17.66
CA GLN A 120 -6.85 -9.97 17.20
C GLN A 120 -7.98 -9.96 18.25
N LYS A 121 -7.68 -10.23 19.52
CA LYS A 121 -8.70 -10.18 20.57
C LYS A 121 -9.27 -8.77 20.75
N ALA A 122 -8.44 -7.74 20.65
CA ALA A 122 -8.87 -6.36 20.71
C ALA A 122 -9.84 -6.04 19.55
N SER A 123 -9.51 -6.46 18.31
CA SER A 123 -10.35 -6.23 17.13
C SER A 123 -11.71 -6.92 17.19
N GLU A 124 -11.83 -8.07 17.87
CA GLU A 124 -13.12 -8.78 18.04
C GLU A 124 -14.11 -8.04 18.94
N THR A 125 -13.64 -7.18 19.82
CA THR A 125 -14.47 -6.48 20.83
C THR A 125 -14.58 -4.98 20.60
N GLU A 126 -13.76 -4.43 19.73
CA GLU A 126 -13.73 -3.01 19.39
C GLU A 126 -14.98 -2.61 18.58
N LYS A 127 -15.46 -1.40 18.78
CA LYS A 127 -16.64 -0.86 18.12
C LYS A 127 -16.34 0.37 17.26
N GLU A 128 -15.24 1.06 17.55
CA GLU A 128 -14.81 2.22 16.79
C GLU A 128 -14.04 1.79 15.56
N ASN A 129 -14.56 2.06 14.38
CA ASN A 129 -13.97 1.63 13.10
C ASN A 129 -12.52 2.08 12.94
N SER A 130 -12.19 3.32 13.31
CA SER A 130 -10.84 3.85 13.23
C SER A 130 -9.84 3.10 14.12
N VAL A 131 -10.29 2.53 15.24
CA VAL A 131 -9.44 1.68 16.11
C VAL A 131 -9.28 0.29 15.49
N VAL A 132 -10.38 -0.31 14.96
CA VAL A 132 -10.31 -1.61 14.25
C VAL A 132 -9.31 -1.54 13.11
N SER A 133 -9.35 -0.48 12.30
CA SER A 133 -8.38 -0.22 11.23
C SER A 133 -6.94 -0.26 11.78
N SER A 134 -6.65 0.51 12.82
CA SER A 134 -5.31 0.56 13.42
C SER A 134 -4.84 -0.77 14.02
N LEU A 135 -5.75 -1.60 14.53
CA LEU A 135 -5.42 -2.95 15.00
C LEU A 135 -5.06 -3.89 13.85
N LEU A 136 -5.78 -3.79 12.71
CA LEU A 136 -5.49 -4.55 11.49
C LEU A 136 -4.16 -4.10 10.87
N ASP A 137 -3.90 -2.78 10.82
CA ASP A 137 -2.65 -2.22 10.33
C ASP A 137 -1.45 -2.70 11.15
N ALA A 138 -1.57 -2.69 12.49
CA ALA A 138 -0.54 -3.21 13.38
C ALA A 138 -0.28 -4.72 13.18
N MET A 139 -1.31 -5.53 12.91
CA MET A 139 -1.13 -6.94 12.54
C MET A 139 -0.46 -7.08 11.19
N SER A 140 -0.87 -6.29 10.20
CA SER A 140 -0.28 -6.24 8.86
C SER A 140 1.23 -5.95 8.94
N ASP A 141 1.63 -4.94 9.70
CA ASP A 141 3.04 -4.56 9.88
C ASP A 141 3.86 -5.68 10.53
N ILE A 142 3.29 -6.42 11.50
CA ILE A 142 3.97 -7.58 12.10
C ILE A 142 4.17 -8.69 11.06
N PHE A 143 3.20 -8.95 10.17
CA PHE A 143 3.34 -9.99 9.16
C PHE A 143 4.26 -9.60 7.99
N LYS A 144 4.28 -8.31 7.63
CA LYS A 144 4.89 -7.80 6.40
C LYS A 144 6.37 -8.16 6.23
N ASP A 145 7.13 -8.16 7.33
CA ASP A 145 8.57 -8.34 7.33
C ASP A 145 9.03 -9.70 7.93
N HIS A 146 8.08 -10.57 8.31
CA HIS A 146 8.40 -11.80 9.01
C HIS A 146 7.68 -13.02 8.44
N ASP A 147 8.44 -13.96 7.92
CA ASP A 147 7.93 -15.19 7.31
C ASP A 147 7.67 -16.31 8.34
N LYS A 148 6.64 -17.12 8.11
CA LYS A 148 6.39 -18.41 8.77
C LYS A 148 6.21 -18.34 10.28
N LEU A 149 5.57 -17.30 10.78
CA LEU A 149 5.31 -17.11 12.21
C LEU A 149 4.32 -18.09 12.80
N LEU A 150 3.25 -18.35 12.04
CA LEU A 150 2.12 -19.15 12.48
C LEU A 150 2.17 -20.52 11.80
N ASN A 151 1.71 -21.54 12.51
CA ASN A 151 1.48 -22.85 11.92
C ASN A 151 0.10 -22.91 11.21
N VAL A 152 -0.18 -24.02 10.52
CA VAL A 152 -1.42 -24.21 9.75
C VAL A 152 -2.67 -23.95 10.58
N GLN A 153 -2.75 -24.48 11.81
CA GLN A 153 -3.92 -24.34 12.67
C GLN A 153 -4.10 -22.89 13.15
N GLU A 154 -2.98 -22.23 13.53
CA GLU A 154 -2.99 -20.82 13.95
C GLU A 154 -3.44 -19.90 12.82
N ILE A 155 -2.96 -20.13 11.59
CA ILE A 155 -3.38 -19.39 10.38
C ILE A 155 -4.88 -19.58 10.13
N HIS A 156 -5.37 -20.82 10.13
CA HIS A 156 -6.81 -21.07 9.90
C HIS A 156 -7.67 -20.37 10.95
N THR A 157 -7.28 -20.45 12.22
CA THR A 157 -8.01 -19.78 13.30
C THR A 157 -8.02 -18.27 13.14
N LEU A 158 -6.88 -17.67 12.78
CA LEU A 158 -6.79 -16.22 12.52
C LEU A 158 -7.74 -15.82 11.37
N PHE A 159 -7.71 -16.57 10.28
CA PHE A 159 -8.59 -16.27 9.13
C PHE A 159 -10.08 -16.42 9.44
N GLU A 160 -10.49 -17.44 10.19
CA GLU A 160 -11.88 -17.56 10.63
C GLU A 160 -12.36 -16.32 11.38
N LYS A 161 -11.49 -15.77 12.23
CA LYS A 161 -11.75 -14.53 12.98
C LYS A 161 -11.80 -13.30 12.07
N LEU A 162 -10.82 -13.18 11.18
CA LEU A 162 -10.79 -12.08 10.21
C LEU A 162 -12.00 -12.13 9.27
N PHE A 163 -12.43 -13.30 8.80
CA PHE A 163 -13.66 -13.41 8.01
C PHE A 163 -14.90 -13.02 8.79
N SER A 164 -14.99 -13.41 10.08
CA SER A 164 -16.13 -13.01 10.92
C SER A 164 -16.16 -11.50 11.12
N LEU A 165 -15.02 -10.86 11.34
CA LEU A 165 -14.90 -9.41 11.44
C LEU A 165 -15.31 -8.74 10.12
N PHE A 166 -14.82 -9.23 9.00
CA PHE A 166 -15.15 -8.72 7.68
C PHE A 166 -16.65 -8.78 7.37
N ASP A 167 -17.31 -9.91 7.66
CA ASP A 167 -18.76 -10.06 7.45
C ASP A 167 -19.58 -9.06 8.29
N GLN A 168 -19.11 -8.74 9.51
CA GLN A 168 -19.76 -7.74 10.35
C GLN A 168 -19.57 -6.32 9.79
N VAL A 169 -18.35 -5.98 9.39
CA VAL A 169 -18.00 -4.66 8.81
C VAL A 169 -18.77 -4.44 7.50
N GLU A 170 -18.80 -5.44 6.61
CA GLU A 170 -19.53 -5.34 5.34
C GLU A 170 -21.05 -5.25 5.55
N THR A 171 -21.59 -5.96 6.53
CA THR A 171 -23.01 -5.83 6.89
C THR A 171 -23.35 -4.40 7.34
N ASN A 172 -22.49 -3.79 8.15
CA ASN A 172 -22.65 -2.41 8.60
C ASN A 172 -22.55 -1.44 7.42
N ARG A 173 -21.55 -1.60 6.55
CA ARG A 173 -21.39 -0.80 5.34
C ARG A 173 -22.63 -0.82 4.45
N LEU A 174 -23.19 -2.01 4.19
CA LEU A 174 -24.40 -2.15 3.38
C LEU A 174 -25.65 -1.52 4.05
N ALA A 175 -25.70 -1.43 5.38
CA ALA A 175 -26.74 -0.72 6.08
C ALA A 175 -26.59 0.80 5.92
N LEU A 176 -25.38 1.33 6.10
CA LEU A 176 -25.09 2.76 5.93
C LEU A 176 -25.33 3.24 4.49
N LEU A 177 -24.97 2.48 3.46
CA LEU A 177 -25.27 2.81 2.07
C LEU A 177 -26.78 2.91 1.78
N LYS A 178 -27.61 2.12 2.46
CA LYS A 178 -29.07 2.25 2.36
C LYS A 178 -29.59 3.49 3.08
N GLU A 179 -28.99 3.84 4.21
CA GLU A 179 -29.32 5.07 4.94
C GLU A 179 -28.92 6.30 4.13
N GLU A 180 -27.76 6.27 3.49
CA GLU A 180 -27.31 7.33 2.55
C GLU A 180 -28.32 7.53 1.40
N ASP A 181 -28.70 6.45 0.69
CA ASP A 181 -29.67 6.50 -0.40
C ASP A 181 -31.03 7.07 0.03
N MET A 182 -31.48 6.75 1.25
CA MET A 182 -32.71 7.33 1.83
C MET A 182 -32.53 8.81 2.15
N ALA A 183 -31.45 9.19 2.81
CA ALA A 183 -31.15 10.58 3.18
C ALA A 183 -30.99 11.48 1.93
N GLU A 184 -30.34 10.99 0.89
CA GLU A 184 -30.22 11.72 -0.40
C GLU A 184 -31.57 11.95 -1.07
N LYS A 185 -32.47 10.97 -1.07
CA LYS A 185 -33.83 11.12 -1.61
C LYS A 185 -34.64 12.13 -0.80
N GLU A 186 -34.58 12.08 0.53
CA GLU A 186 -35.26 13.05 1.39
C GLU A 186 -34.76 14.48 1.19
N LEU A 187 -33.44 14.66 1.00
CA LEU A 187 -32.86 15.96 0.70
C LEU A 187 -33.30 16.49 -0.69
N GLN A 188 -33.35 15.60 -1.70
CA GLN A 188 -33.83 15.95 -3.04
C GLN A 188 -35.32 16.27 -3.08
N GLU A 189 -36.14 15.62 -2.26
CA GLU A 189 -37.57 15.90 -2.14
C GLU A 189 -37.82 17.23 -1.43
N SER A 190 -37.11 17.53 -0.36
CA SER A 190 -37.24 18.80 0.39
C SER A 190 -36.82 20.00 -0.48
N SER A 191 -35.80 19.84 -1.33
CA SER A 191 -35.35 20.90 -2.24
C SER A 191 -36.36 21.28 -3.33
N LYS A 192 -37.39 20.47 -3.58
CA LYS A 192 -38.45 20.72 -4.60
C LYS A 192 -39.65 21.50 -4.03
N VAL A 193 -39.78 21.63 -2.70
CA VAL A 193 -40.85 22.36 -2.03
C VAL A 193 -40.44 23.84 -1.95
N PRO A 194 -41.35 24.82 -2.29
CA PRO A 194 -41.05 26.24 -2.08
C PRO A 194 -40.85 26.53 -0.59
N LYS A 195 -39.71 27.13 -0.22
CA LYS A 195 -39.29 27.35 1.15
C LYS A 195 -40.13 28.43 1.83
N ASP A 196 -40.78 28.08 2.93
CA ASP A 196 -40.89 28.96 4.11
C ASP A 196 -39.60 28.76 4.92
N GLU A 197 -39.03 29.87 5.42
CA GLU A 197 -37.68 29.93 6.06
C GLU A 197 -37.63 28.99 7.32
N ASP A 198 -37.27 27.70 7.12
CA ASP A 198 -37.07 26.79 8.25
C ASP A 198 -35.74 26.00 8.11
N GLU A 199 -35.06 25.89 9.24
CA GLU A 199 -33.72 25.30 9.51
C GLU A 199 -33.53 23.83 9.06
N SER A 200 -34.56 23.17 8.48
CA SER A 200 -34.60 21.72 8.24
C SER A 200 -33.65 21.19 7.18
N ASP A 201 -33.22 22.01 6.20
CA ASP A 201 -32.36 21.54 5.10
C ASP A 201 -30.88 21.46 5.51
N ASP A 202 -30.41 22.33 6.41
CA ASP A 202 -29.06 22.31 6.93
C ASP A 202 -28.85 21.10 7.88
N ASP A 203 -29.88 20.72 8.65
CA ASP A 203 -29.83 19.53 9.49
C ASP A 203 -29.78 18.24 8.67
N LYS A 204 -30.55 18.15 7.57
CA LYS A 204 -30.54 17.00 6.65
C LYS A 204 -29.20 16.87 5.91
N ALA A 205 -28.65 17.99 5.44
CA ALA A 205 -27.33 17.99 4.81
C ALA A 205 -26.23 17.56 5.79
N THR A 206 -26.30 18.00 7.04
CA THR A 206 -25.40 17.59 8.10
C THR A 206 -25.54 16.09 8.41
N GLN A 207 -26.77 15.57 8.48
CA GLN A 207 -27.01 14.14 8.66
C GLN A 207 -26.44 13.31 7.52
N LEU A 208 -26.63 13.73 6.26
CA LEU A 208 -26.06 13.05 5.10
C LEU A 208 -24.52 13.03 5.14
N ASN A 209 -23.89 14.15 5.51
CA ASN A 209 -22.44 14.21 5.65
C ASN A 209 -21.94 13.27 6.76
N ASN A 210 -22.62 13.20 7.90
CA ASN A 210 -22.25 12.27 8.98
C ASN A 210 -22.33 10.81 8.52
N ILE A 211 -23.36 10.43 7.73
CA ILE A 211 -23.49 9.09 7.17
C ILE A 211 -22.32 8.80 6.19
N LYS A 212 -21.93 9.77 5.36
CA LYS A 212 -20.79 9.63 4.45
C LYS A 212 -19.48 9.45 5.21
N ASP A 213 -19.26 10.23 6.26
CA ASP A 213 -18.08 10.08 7.13
C ASP A 213 -18.04 8.68 7.78
N GLU A 214 -19.19 8.14 8.20
CA GLU A 214 -19.29 6.79 8.76
C GLU A 214 -19.02 5.70 7.70
N ILE A 215 -19.45 5.90 6.45
CA ILE A 215 -19.13 5.01 5.33
C ILE A 215 -17.63 5.01 5.08
N ASP A 216 -17.00 6.17 5.03
CA ASP A 216 -15.54 6.30 4.81
C ASP A 216 -14.76 5.59 5.94
N GLU A 217 -15.19 5.72 7.21
CA GLU A 217 -14.57 4.99 8.32
C GLU A 217 -14.67 3.47 8.15
N VAL A 218 -15.83 2.96 7.73
CA VAL A 218 -16.04 1.52 7.49
C VAL A 218 -15.22 1.04 6.28
N GLU A 219 -15.14 1.83 5.21
CA GLU A 219 -14.34 1.51 4.02
C GLU A 219 -12.84 1.50 4.33
N ASN A 220 -12.38 2.34 5.27
CA ASN A 220 -11.02 2.28 5.78
C ASN A 220 -10.72 0.95 6.51
N VAL A 221 -11.67 0.43 7.31
CA VAL A 221 -11.51 -0.89 7.94
C VAL A 221 -11.38 -2.00 6.89
N ILE A 222 -12.17 -1.96 5.82
CA ILE A 222 -12.11 -2.95 4.73
C ILE A 222 -10.76 -2.85 4.01
N THR A 223 -10.22 -1.65 3.84
CA THR A 223 -8.89 -1.44 3.26
C THR A 223 -7.81 -2.04 4.15
N SER A 224 -7.77 -1.70 5.45
CA SER A 224 -6.82 -2.29 6.41
C SER A 224 -6.95 -3.82 6.52
N TYR A 225 -8.18 -4.34 6.39
CA TYR A 225 -8.41 -5.79 6.31
C TYR A 225 -7.73 -6.38 5.06
N SER A 226 -7.89 -5.76 3.90
CA SER A 226 -7.28 -6.20 2.65
C SER A 226 -5.75 -6.23 2.77
N ASP A 227 -5.15 -5.18 3.32
CA ASP A 227 -3.70 -5.07 3.55
C ASP A 227 -3.18 -6.15 4.53
N CYS A 228 -3.95 -6.43 5.57
CA CYS A 228 -3.63 -7.49 6.53
C CYS A 228 -3.65 -8.88 5.85
N ILE A 229 -4.65 -9.17 5.02
CA ILE A 229 -4.74 -10.39 4.23
C ILE A 229 -3.54 -10.51 3.27
N GLY A 230 -3.20 -9.45 2.55
CA GLY A 230 -2.04 -9.41 1.65
C GLY A 230 -0.73 -9.70 2.39
N SER A 231 -0.54 -9.10 3.57
CA SER A 231 0.64 -9.36 4.41
C SER A 231 0.73 -10.82 4.87
N ILE A 232 -0.41 -11.47 5.14
CA ILE A 232 -0.44 -12.90 5.47
C ILE A 232 -0.13 -13.75 4.23
N PHE A 233 -0.64 -13.41 3.03
CA PHE A 233 -0.26 -14.10 1.79
C PHE A 233 1.24 -14.00 1.54
N LYS A 234 1.83 -12.84 1.76
CA LYS A 234 3.28 -12.62 1.63
C LYS A 234 4.08 -13.51 2.57
N SER A 235 3.73 -13.53 3.85
CA SER A 235 4.50 -14.19 4.91
C SER A 235 4.24 -15.71 5.03
N HIS A 236 3.06 -16.19 4.61
CA HIS A 236 2.61 -17.58 4.82
C HIS A 236 2.10 -18.27 3.54
N LYS A 237 2.70 -18.00 2.41
CA LYS A 237 2.37 -18.42 1.03
C LYS A 237 1.59 -19.74 0.92
N GLU A 238 2.28 -20.87 1.13
CA GLU A 238 1.67 -22.20 0.95
C GLU A 238 0.54 -22.47 1.96
N LEU A 239 0.67 -21.94 3.17
CA LEU A 239 -0.35 -22.09 4.22
C LEU A 239 -1.59 -21.26 3.94
N SER A 240 -1.49 -20.22 3.12
CA SER A 240 -2.58 -19.35 2.73
C SER A 240 -3.38 -19.85 1.52
N LEU A 241 -2.94 -20.90 0.85
CA LEU A 241 -3.56 -21.37 -0.40
C LEU A 241 -5.03 -21.72 -0.25
N GLU A 242 -5.40 -22.48 0.80
CA GLU A 242 -6.81 -22.85 1.02
C GLU A 242 -7.69 -21.63 1.31
N ILE A 243 -7.11 -20.62 1.92
CA ILE A 243 -7.77 -19.36 2.21
C ILE A 243 -7.96 -18.54 0.93
N ALA A 244 -6.92 -18.44 0.10
CA ALA A 244 -7.01 -17.81 -1.20
C ALA A 244 -8.10 -18.47 -2.06
N LYS A 245 -8.19 -19.79 -2.08
CA LYS A 245 -9.27 -20.53 -2.76
C LYS A 245 -10.65 -20.16 -2.22
N LYS A 246 -10.81 -20.07 -0.90
CA LYS A 246 -12.08 -19.67 -0.28
C LYS A 246 -12.43 -18.22 -0.63
N MET A 247 -11.46 -17.30 -0.62
CA MET A 247 -11.71 -15.91 -1.03
C MET A 247 -12.15 -15.82 -2.50
N ILE A 248 -11.54 -16.61 -3.38
CA ILE A 248 -11.90 -16.67 -4.80
C ILE A 248 -13.30 -17.23 -5.01
N SER A 249 -13.73 -18.22 -4.21
CA SER A 249 -15.06 -18.82 -4.36
C SER A 249 -16.17 -18.00 -3.71
N ASP A 250 -15.91 -17.38 -2.55
CA ASP A 250 -16.97 -16.89 -1.68
C ASP A 250 -17.00 -15.34 -1.56
N VAL A 251 -15.83 -14.69 -1.69
CA VAL A 251 -15.69 -13.24 -1.48
C VAL A 251 -15.55 -12.49 -2.79
N LEU A 252 -14.51 -12.75 -3.57
CA LEU A 252 -14.18 -11.99 -4.77
C LEU A 252 -15.29 -11.94 -5.83
N PRO A 253 -16.10 -12.99 -6.08
CA PRO A 253 -17.17 -12.89 -7.06
C PRO A 253 -18.20 -11.80 -6.77
N LYS A 254 -18.41 -11.47 -5.50
CA LYS A 254 -19.33 -10.39 -5.09
C LYS A 254 -18.81 -9.02 -5.51
N TYR A 255 -17.51 -8.81 -5.43
CA TYR A 255 -16.85 -7.55 -5.78
C TYR A 255 -16.80 -7.27 -7.28
N PHE A 256 -16.90 -8.29 -8.13
CA PHE A 256 -16.88 -8.13 -9.59
C PHE A 256 -18.26 -8.22 -10.26
N LEU A 257 -19.34 -8.18 -9.49
CA LEU A 257 -20.69 -8.05 -10.05
C LEU A 257 -20.83 -6.72 -10.80
N GLU A 258 -21.68 -6.68 -11.83
CA GLU A 258 -21.96 -5.47 -12.61
C GLU A 258 -22.41 -4.32 -11.70
N LYS A 259 -23.26 -4.62 -10.72
CA LYS A 259 -23.80 -3.67 -9.73
C LYS A 259 -22.83 -3.28 -8.60
N ALA A 260 -21.68 -3.93 -8.49
CA ALA A 260 -20.72 -3.61 -7.45
C ALA A 260 -20.19 -2.17 -7.62
N SER A 261 -20.01 -1.47 -6.52
CA SER A 261 -19.47 -0.10 -6.50
C SER A 261 -18.01 -0.06 -6.98
N ALA A 262 -17.50 1.13 -7.25
CA ALA A 262 -16.09 1.31 -7.57
C ALA A 262 -15.19 0.87 -6.40
N PHE A 263 -15.60 1.18 -5.18
CA PHE A 263 -14.88 0.75 -3.96
C PHE A 263 -14.81 -0.78 -3.86
N GLU A 264 -15.93 -1.50 -4.01
CA GLU A 264 -15.95 -2.98 -3.98
C GLU A 264 -15.03 -3.58 -5.04
N LYS A 265 -15.09 -3.07 -6.28
CA LYS A 265 -14.21 -3.51 -7.37
C LYS A 265 -12.74 -3.26 -7.05
N LYS A 266 -12.42 -2.10 -6.46
CA LYS A 266 -11.05 -1.76 -6.02
C LYS A 266 -10.55 -2.73 -4.96
N MET A 267 -11.34 -3.04 -3.94
CA MET A 267 -10.96 -4.01 -2.90
C MET A 267 -10.78 -5.41 -3.47
N GLY A 268 -11.64 -5.83 -4.40
CA GLY A 268 -11.47 -7.10 -5.10
C GLY A 268 -10.17 -7.16 -5.90
N LEU A 269 -9.78 -6.07 -6.55
CA LEU A 269 -8.51 -5.97 -7.28
C LEU A 269 -7.32 -6.03 -6.30
N PHE A 270 -7.30 -5.29 -5.21
CA PHE A 270 -6.21 -5.30 -4.24
C PHE A 270 -5.94 -6.70 -3.67
N ILE A 271 -7.00 -7.40 -3.23
CA ILE A 271 -6.85 -8.79 -2.74
C ILE A 271 -6.33 -9.71 -3.85
N MET A 272 -6.77 -9.51 -5.08
CA MET A 272 -6.33 -10.31 -6.22
C MET A 272 -4.87 -10.01 -6.59
N ASP A 273 -4.45 -8.75 -6.52
CA ASP A 273 -3.09 -8.30 -6.80
C ASP A 273 -2.11 -8.96 -5.83
N ASP A 274 -2.43 -8.96 -4.53
CA ASP A 274 -1.64 -9.63 -3.50
C ASP A 274 -1.57 -11.16 -3.71
N MET A 275 -2.69 -11.78 -4.11
CA MET A 275 -2.67 -13.20 -4.47
C MET A 275 -1.73 -13.47 -5.65
N VAL A 276 -1.79 -12.65 -6.69
CA VAL A 276 -0.94 -12.79 -7.87
C VAL A 276 0.53 -12.59 -7.52
N GLU A 277 0.83 -11.54 -6.75
CA GLU A 277 2.20 -11.18 -6.37
C GLU A 277 2.84 -12.23 -5.46
N PHE A 278 2.14 -12.65 -4.41
CA PHE A 278 2.73 -13.47 -3.36
C PHE A 278 2.56 -14.97 -3.57
N LEU A 279 1.46 -15.41 -4.17
CA LEU A 279 1.21 -16.82 -4.42
C LEU A 279 1.64 -17.26 -5.83
N GLY A 280 1.44 -16.41 -6.83
CA GLY A 280 1.88 -16.63 -8.20
C GLY A 280 1.17 -17.78 -8.92
N GLN A 281 1.56 -18.01 -10.18
CA GLN A 281 0.94 -19.06 -11.01
C GLN A 281 1.12 -20.48 -10.41
N GLU A 282 2.21 -20.76 -9.72
CA GLU A 282 2.50 -22.09 -9.18
C GLU A 282 1.42 -22.56 -8.21
N LEU A 283 0.91 -21.66 -7.35
CA LEU A 283 -0.12 -21.95 -6.38
C LEU A 283 -1.54 -21.73 -6.92
N LEU A 284 -1.71 -20.79 -7.87
CA LEU A 284 -3.00 -20.35 -8.40
C LEU A 284 -3.29 -20.88 -9.82
N ASN A 285 -2.59 -21.91 -10.28
CA ASN A 285 -2.59 -22.38 -11.68
C ASN A 285 -4.00 -22.61 -12.25
N GLU A 286 -4.90 -23.23 -11.49
CA GLU A 286 -6.27 -23.57 -11.94
C GLU A 286 -7.12 -22.33 -12.22
N ILE A 287 -6.88 -21.24 -11.50
CA ILE A 287 -7.66 -20.01 -11.60
C ILE A 287 -6.93 -18.90 -12.37
N TRP A 288 -5.66 -19.12 -12.72
CA TRP A 288 -4.81 -18.13 -13.40
C TRP A 288 -5.46 -17.50 -14.63
N PRO A 289 -6.15 -18.25 -15.51
CA PRO A 289 -6.87 -17.69 -16.66
C PRO A 289 -8.03 -16.78 -16.27
N ASN A 290 -8.68 -17.02 -15.13
CA ASN A 290 -9.78 -16.18 -14.67
C ASN A 290 -9.27 -14.85 -14.09
N ILE A 291 -8.15 -14.89 -13.39
CA ILE A 291 -7.46 -13.68 -12.90
C ILE A 291 -7.11 -12.76 -14.08
N ALA A 292 -6.48 -13.29 -15.12
CA ALA A 292 -6.15 -12.51 -16.32
C ALA A 292 -7.38 -11.80 -16.90
N LYS A 293 -8.51 -12.54 -17.04
CA LYS A 293 -9.76 -11.99 -17.59
C LYS A 293 -10.31 -10.85 -16.75
N ILE A 294 -10.25 -10.95 -15.41
CA ILE A 294 -10.73 -9.90 -14.52
C ILE A 294 -9.82 -8.66 -14.65
N LEU A 295 -8.50 -8.83 -14.52
CA LEU A 295 -7.55 -7.73 -14.59
C LEU A 295 -7.67 -6.93 -15.90
N VAL A 296 -7.72 -7.60 -17.06
CA VAL A 296 -7.85 -6.92 -18.36
C VAL A 296 -9.14 -6.11 -18.50
N THR A 297 -10.20 -6.44 -17.75
CA THR A 297 -11.49 -5.74 -17.80
C THR A 297 -11.40 -4.31 -17.28
N PHE A 298 -10.43 -4.00 -16.41
CA PHE A 298 -10.34 -2.71 -15.73
C PHE A 298 -9.17 -1.83 -16.22
N ILE A 299 -8.43 -2.24 -17.26
CA ILE A 299 -7.27 -1.48 -17.76
C ILE A 299 -7.68 -0.25 -18.58
N ASP A 300 -8.79 -0.29 -19.30
CA ASP A 300 -9.26 0.82 -20.16
C ASP A 300 -10.49 1.55 -19.62
N VAL A 301 -10.80 1.37 -18.33
CA VAL A 301 -11.89 2.09 -17.66
C VAL A 301 -11.48 3.55 -17.35
N THR A 302 -12.47 4.43 -17.25
CA THR A 302 -12.24 5.85 -16.94
C THR A 302 -11.87 6.09 -15.48
N ASN A 303 -12.35 5.25 -14.55
CA ASN A 303 -11.98 5.35 -13.14
C ASN A 303 -10.50 5.05 -12.94
N CYS A 304 -9.74 6.04 -12.45
CA CYS A 304 -8.29 5.95 -12.28
C CYS A 304 -7.86 4.93 -11.25
N GLU A 305 -8.54 4.83 -10.13
CA GLU A 305 -8.18 3.90 -9.07
C GLU A 305 -8.32 2.45 -9.52
N LEU A 306 -9.41 2.12 -10.23
CA LEU A 306 -9.60 0.77 -10.79
C LEU A 306 -8.55 0.47 -11.87
N ARG A 307 -8.26 1.46 -12.72
CA ARG A 307 -7.24 1.30 -13.78
C ARG A 307 -5.85 1.13 -13.18
N GLN A 308 -5.50 1.88 -12.12
CA GLN A 308 -4.24 1.77 -11.41
C GLN A 308 -4.09 0.38 -10.78
N ALA A 309 -5.04 -0.05 -9.96
CA ALA A 309 -5.03 -1.36 -9.32
C ALA A 309 -4.91 -2.49 -10.36
N ALA A 310 -5.81 -2.52 -11.36
CA ALA A 310 -5.77 -3.56 -12.39
C ALA A 310 -4.46 -3.57 -13.19
N SER A 311 -3.84 -2.40 -13.41
CA SER A 311 -2.56 -2.31 -14.12
C SER A 311 -1.40 -2.85 -13.27
N TYR A 312 -1.41 -2.58 -11.96
CA TYR A 312 -0.47 -3.18 -11.02
C TYR A 312 -0.58 -4.71 -11.04
N GLY A 313 -1.79 -5.24 -10.80
CA GLY A 313 -2.04 -6.68 -10.80
C GLY A 313 -1.72 -7.34 -12.14
N LEU A 314 -2.03 -6.69 -13.27
CA LEU A 314 -1.66 -7.21 -14.58
C LEU A 314 -0.13 -7.23 -14.76
N GLY A 315 0.59 -6.25 -14.23
CA GLY A 315 2.05 -6.23 -14.21
C GLY A 315 2.62 -7.40 -13.40
N GLU A 316 2.06 -7.70 -12.22
CA GLU A 316 2.47 -8.86 -11.41
C GLU A 316 2.05 -10.18 -12.09
N PHE A 317 0.87 -10.24 -12.72
CA PHE A 317 0.45 -11.38 -13.53
C PHE A 317 1.47 -11.69 -14.64
N ILE A 318 1.89 -10.69 -15.39
CA ILE A 318 2.91 -10.82 -16.45
C ILE A 318 4.22 -11.37 -15.89
N LYS A 319 4.68 -10.86 -14.76
CA LYS A 319 5.93 -11.25 -14.09
C LYS A 319 5.87 -12.69 -13.57
N HIS A 320 4.74 -13.10 -13.01
CA HIS A 320 4.57 -14.40 -12.34
C HIS A 320 4.03 -15.51 -13.26
N THR A 321 3.62 -15.21 -14.51
CA THR A 321 3.23 -16.23 -15.48
C THR A 321 4.47 -16.98 -15.97
N LYS A 322 4.52 -18.30 -15.70
CA LYS A 322 5.64 -19.18 -16.03
C LYS A 322 5.41 -20.00 -17.30
N VAL A 323 4.17 -20.39 -17.55
CA VAL A 323 3.79 -21.26 -18.68
C VAL A 323 2.56 -20.70 -19.39
N ASN A 324 2.43 -21.02 -20.68
CA ASN A 324 1.28 -20.68 -21.51
C ASN A 324 0.99 -19.17 -21.63
N TYR A 325 1.99 -18.31 -21.49
CA TYR A 325 1.78 -16.86 -21.61
C TYR A 325 1.30 -16.45 -23.01
N GLU A 326 1.68 -17.17 -24.06
CA GLU A 326 1.32 -16.89 -25.45
C GLU A 326 -0.19 -16.77 -25.68
N GLN A 327 -1.02 -17.44 -24.88
CA GLN A 327 -2.48 -17.35 -24.96
C GLN A 327 -3.03 -16.00 -24.50
N TYR A 328 -2.27 -15.24 -23.73
CA TYR A 328 -2.66 -13.91 -23.21
C TYR A 328 -1.95 -12.76 -23.95
N ALA A 329 -0.87 -13.04 -24.64
CA ALA A 329 0.09 -12.04 -25.12
C ALA A 329 -0.57 -10.92 -25.95
N ASN A 330 -1.41 -11.27 -26.93
CA ASN A 330 -2.06 -10.28 -27.78
C ASN A 330 -3.12 -9.46 -27.05
N ASP A 331 -3.89 -10.07 -26.18
CA ASP A 331 -4.93 -9.40 -25.41
C ASP A 331 -4.30 -8.42 -24.40
N ILE A 332 -3.25 -8.84 -23.70
CA ILE A 332 -2.51 -8.01 -22.75
C ILE A 332 -1.88 -6.79 -23.46
N LEU A 333 -1.17 -6.99 -24.57
CA LEU A 333 -0.58 -5.88 -25.30
C LEU A 333 -1.63 -4.90 -25.80
N THR A 334 -2.73 -5.42 -26.34
CA THR A 334 -3.83 -4.61 -26.88
C THR A 334 -4.48 -3.76 -25.78
N ILE A 335 -4.77 -4.36 -24.63
CA ILE A 335 -5.46 -3.66 -23.56
C ILE A 335 -4.56 -2.61 -22.88
N LEU A 336 -3.27 -2.93 -22.64
CA LEU A 336 -2.30 -1.94 -22.14
C LEU A 336 -2.18 -0.74 -23.09
N GLY A 337 -2.16 -0.97 -24.39
CA GLY A 337 -2.18 0.10 -25.40
C GLY A 337 -3.46 0.96 -25.33
N LYS A 338 -4.62 0.36 -25.10
CA LYS A 338 -5.88 1.11 -24.91
C LYS A 338 -5.86 1.92 -23.63
N GLY A 339 -5.38 1.34 -22.53
CA GLY A 339 -5.28 2.02 -21.24
C GLY A 339 -4.43 3.29 -21.30
N LEU A 340 -3.34 3.30 -22.08
CA LEU A 340 -2.53 4.51 -22.32
C LEU A 340 -3.29 5.62 -23.07
N LEU A 341 -4.36 5.28 -23.79
CA LEU A 341 -5.17 6.22 -24.59
C LEU A 341 -6.44 6.70 -23.86
N VAL A 342 -6.69 6.24 -22.64
CA VAL A 342 -7.85 6.70 -21.85
C VAL A 342 -7.72 8.20 -21.59
N SER A 343 -8.83 8.94 -21.73
CA SER A 343 -8.87 10.39 -21.50
C SER A 343 -8.64 10.73 -20.02
N SER A 344 -8.02 11.89 -19.77
CA SER A 344 -7.89 12.49 -18.45
C SER A 344 -9.12 13.29 -18.02
N ASP A 345 -10.19 13.33 -18.83
CA ASP A 345 -11.37 14.15 -18.59
C ASP A 345 -12.03 13.77 -17.23
N GLY A 346 -12.27 14.77 -16.41
CA GLY A 346 -12.91 14.61 -15.10
C GLY A 346 -12.02 14.01 -14.00
N GLN A 347 -10.70 13.88 -14.22
CA GLN A 347 -9.74 13.29 -13.30
C GLN A 347 -8.69 14.32 -12.86
N THR A 348 -8.17 14.19 -11.64
CA THR A 348 -7.03 15.01 -11.22
C THR A 348 -5.76 14.60 -11.98
N THR A 349 -4.80 15.51 -12.09
CA THR A 349 -3.52 15.23 -12.77
C THR A 349 -2.77 14.08 -12.07
N ASP A 350 -2.83 14.01 -10.74
CA ASP A 350 -2.10 13.02 -9.96
C ASP A 350 -2.75 11.63 -10.09
N GLU A 351 -4.07 11.50 -9.94
CA GLU A 351 -4.79 10.22 -10.11
C GLU A 351 -4.60 9.65 -11.52
N TYR A 352 -4.79 10.50 -12.53
CA TYR A 352 -4.55 10.09 -13.91
C TYR A 352 -3.10 9.66 -14.12
N GLY A 353 -2.14 10.44 -13.60
CA GLY A 353 -0.72 10.16 -13.70
C GLY A 353 -0.32 8.84 -13.05
N GLN A 354 -0.82 8.56 -11.85
CA GLN A 354 -0.58 7.29 -11.14
C GLN A 354 -1.09 6.09 -11.93
N ALA A 355 -2.31 6.16 -12.47
CA ALA A 355 -2.85 5.09 -13.30
C ALA A 355 -2.02 4.88 -14.59
N GLN A 356 -1.53 5.95 -15.22
CA GLN A 356 -0.65 5.84 -16.38
C GLN A 356 0.72 5.24 -16.01
N ASP A 357 1.31 5.64 -14.89
CA ASP A 357 2.59 5.12 -14.42
C ASP A 357 2.52 3.59 -14.18
N ASN A 358 1.39 3.09 -13.64
CA ASN A 358 1.18 1.64 -13.44
C ASN A 358 1.06 0.88 -14.77
N ILE A 359 0.40 1.45 -15.79
CA ILE A 359 0.39 0.85 -17.13
C ILE A 359 1.80 0.79 -17.73
N VAL A 360 2.56 1.87 -17.59
CA VAL A 360 3.96 1.94 -18.07
C VAL A 360 4.83 0.91 -17.35
N THR A 361 4.61 0.71 -16.05
CA THR A 361 5.28 -0.33 -15.26
C THR A 361 4.92 -1.73 -15.75
N ALA A 362 3.64 -2.01 -16.01
CA ALA A 362 3.19 -3.29 -16.56
C ALA A 362 3.84 -3.58 -17.94
N ILE A 363 3.97 -2.57 -18.80
CA ILE A 363 4.68 -2.71 -20.09
C ILE A 363 6.18 -3.00 -19.86
N GLY A 364 6.81 -2.36 -18.87
CA GLY A 364 8.18 -2.65 -18.48
C GLY A 364 8.38 -4.10 -18.04
N LYS A 365 7.46 -4.63 -17.20
CA LYS A 365 7.43 -6.03 -16.79
C LYS A 365 7.22 -6.96 -18.00
N LEU A 366 6.34 -6.61 -18.94
CA LEU A 366 6.17 -7.35 -20.20
C LEU A 366 7.46 -7.44 -20.99
N ILE A 367 8.18 -6.35 -21.20
CA ILE A 367 9.47 -6.31 -21.92
C ILE A 367 10.51 -7.19 -21.23
N LYS A 368 10.59 -7.13 -19.91
CA LYS A 368 11.59 -7.87 -19.12
C LYS A 368 11.32 -9.36 -19.11
N PHE A 369 10.08 -9.78 -18.80
CA PHE A 369 9.75 -11.16 -18.47
C PHE A 369 9.13 -11.95 -19.62
N GLN A 370 8.41 -11.28 -20.53
CA GLN A 370 7.63 -11.92 -21.59
C GLN A 370 7.96 -11.43 -23.00
N GLY A 371 9.01 -10.61 -23.16
CA GLY A 371 9.36 -9.95 -24.41
C GLY A 371 9.56 -10.91 -25.62
N ASN A 372 9.98 -12.16 -25.35
CA ASN A 372 10.16 -13.18 -26.39
C ASN A 372 8.85 -13.62 -27.07
N HIS A 373 7.69 -13.32 -26.51
CA HIS A 373 6.38 -13.61 -27.11
C HIS A 373 5.91 -12.55 -28.13
N TYR A 374 6.69 -11.45 -28.33
CA TYR A 374 6.31 -10.32 -29.17
C TYR A 374 7.29 -10.14 -30.34
N SER A 375 6.83 -10.34 -31.57
CA SER A 375 7.64 -10.12 -32.78
C SER A 375 7.96 -8.64 -33.02
N ASN A 376 7.15 -7.73 -32.52
CA ASN A 376 7.32 -6.27 -32.60
C ASN A 376 7.89 -5.65 -31.33
N LEU A 377 8.70 -6.40 -30.57
CA LEU A 377 9.23 -5.96 -29.27
C LEU A 377 9.99 -4.62 -29.37
N THR A 378 10.71 -4.39 -30.46
CA THR A 378 11.43 -3.13 -30.68
C THR A 378 10.50 -1.91 -30.70
N GLU A 379 9.35 -2.01 -31.36
CA GLU A 379 8.36 -0.94 -31.38
C GLU A 379 7.73 -0.71 -30.01
N ILE A 380 7.51 -1.78 -29.25
CA ILE A 380 7.01 -1.70 -27.87
C ILE A 380 8.00 -0.94 -27.00
N ILE A 381 9.29 -1.26 -27.09
CA ILE A 381 10.37 -0.59 -26.36
C ILE A 381 10.44 0.89 -26.73
N ASP A 382 10.41 1.21 -28.02
CA ASP A 382 10.50 2.60 -28.49
C ASP A 382 9.38 3.48 -27.90
N LYS A 383 8.14 2.97 -27.92
CA LYS A 383 6.99 3.65 -27.34
C LYS A 383 7.05 3.71 -25.80
N TRP A 384 7.42 2.61 -25.16
CA TRP A 384 7.55 2.56 -23.71
C TRP A 384 8.55 3.59 -23.17
N LEU A 385 9.70 3.72 -23.82
CA LEU A 385 10.70 4.73 -23.46
C LEU A 385 10.16 6.17 -23.58
N GLU A 386 9.07 6.43 -24.32
CA GLU A 386 8.44 7.76 -24.41
C GLU A 386 7.75 8.19 -23.13
N HIS A 387 7.30 7.24 -22.35
CA HIS A 387 6.57 7.47 -21.11
C HIS A 387 7.48 7.52 -19.87
N LEU A 388 8.81 7.32 -20.03
CA LEU A 388 9.75 7.33 -18.91
C LEU A 388 10.39 8.70 -18.67
N PRO A 389 10.75 9.03 -17.41
CA PRO A 389 10.53 8.25 -16.19
C PRO A 389 9.10 8.37 -15.68
N ILE A 390 8.63 7.40 -14.92
CA ILE A 390 7.39 7.51 -14.14
C ILE A 390 7.63 8.40 -12.91
N ILE A 391 6.66 9.25 -12.55
CA ILE A 391 6.86 10.30 -11.55
C ILE A 391 5.66 10.59 -10.65
N TYR A 392 4.49 10.06 -10.99
CA TYR A 392 3.26 10.28 -10.23
C TYR A 392 3.07 9.22 -9.16
N ASP A 393 3.29 7.94 -9.47
CA ASP A 393 3.29 6.87 -8.50
C ASP A 393 4.69 6.70 -7.90
N ILE A 394 4.90 7.33 -6.73
CA ILE A 394 6.20 7.30 -6.04
C ILE A 394 6.54 5.90 -5.54
N ASN A 395 5.53 5.13 -5.13
CA ASN A 395 5.73 3.78 -4.61
C ASN A 395 6.23 2.83 -5.70
N GLU A 396 5.66 2.93 -6.91
CA GLU A 396 6.08 2.14 -8.07
C GLU A 396 7.39 2.64 -8.69
N SER A 397 7.71 3.93 -8.55
CA SER A 397 8.80 4.56 -9.30
C SER A 397 10.16 3.91 -9.03
N ALA A 398 10.49 3.59 -7.80
CA ALA A 398 11.76 2.94 -7.46
C ALA A 398 11.85 1.53 -8.07
N GLY A 399 10.81 0.72 -7.95
CA GLY A 399 10.73 -0.62 -8.55
C GLY A 399 10.88 -0.59 -10.08
N MET A 400 10.15 0.32 -10.72
CA MET A 400 10.18 0.48 -12.17
C MET A 400 11.53 0.99 -12.68
N HIS A 401 12.14 1.97 -12.01
CA HIS A 401 13.45 2.48 -12.43
C HIS A 401 14.57 1.47 -12.19
N ASN A 402 14.45 0.64 -11.15
CA ASN A 402 15.34 -0.51 -10.96
C ASN A 402 15.19 -1.52 -12.10
N LEU A 403 13.95 -1.86 -12.49
CA LEU A 403 13.65 -2.74 -13.63
C LEU A 403 14.24 -2.19 -14.95
N LEU A 404 14.13 -0.89 -15.21
CA LEU A 404 14.74 -0.24 -16.37
C LEU A 404 16.26 -0.45 -16.37
N CYS A 405 16.93 -0.21 -15.23
CA CYS A 405 18.36 -0.42 -15.10
C CYS A 405 18.75 -1.88 -15.38
N ASP A 406 17.98 -2.84 -14.85
CA ASP A 406 18.23 -4.25 -15.08
C ASP A 406 18.04 -4.64 -16.54
N ILE A 407 17.02 -4.14 -17.23
CA ILE A 407 16.82 -4.36 -18.67
C ILE A 407 18.03 -3.84 -19.46
N ILE A 408 18.51 -2.62 -19.13
CA ILE A 408 19.66 -2.03 -19.82
C ILE A 408 20.94 -2.86 -19.58
N LEU A 409 21.17 -3.29 -18.35
CA LEU A 409 22.38 -4.04 -17.98
C LEU A 409 22.40 -5.46 -18.56
N GLU A 410 21.22 -6.10 -18.68
CA GLU A 410 21.12 -7.50 -19.13
C GLU A 410 20.88 -7.63 -20.65
N LYS A 411 20.19 -6.67 -21.26
CA LYS A 411 19.70 -6.74 -22.64
C LYS A 411 19.97 -5.44 -23.41
N SER A 412 21.21 -4.89 -23.28
CA SER A 412 21.58 -3.60 -23.87
C SER A 412 21.30 -3.51 -25.36
N ASP A 413 21.65 -4.55 -26.14
CA ASP A 413 21.46 -4.55 -27.60
C ASP A 413 19.98 -4.40 -27.98
N MET A 414 19.09 -5.04 -27.20
CA MET A 414 17.65 -4.97 -27.43
C MET A 414 17.10 -3.58 -27.14
N ILE A 415 17.45 -2.99 -25.98
CA ILE A 415 16.87 -1.72 -25.54
C ILE A 415 17.51 -0.50 -26.23
N PHE A 416 18.77 -0.60 -26.64
CA PHE A 416 19.43 0.46 -27.41
C PHE A 416 18.85 0.57 -28.82
N GLY A 417 18.27 -0.51 -29.33
CA GLY A 417 17.63 -0.57 -30.65
C GLY A 417 18.62 -0.48 -31.82
N ASP A 418 18.08 -0.57 -33.02
CA ASP A 418 18.89 -0.53 -34.23
C ASP A 418 19.74 0.76 -34.31
N ASN A 419 21.03 0.60 -34.57
CA ASN A 419 21.99 1.71 -34.61
C ASN A 419 22.03 2.56 -33.32
N ASN A 420 21.69 1.99 -32.17
CA ASN A 420 21.69 2.65 -30.86
C ASN A 420 20.72 3.86 -30.78
N LYS A 421 19.66 3.89 -31.57
CA LYS A 421 18.72 5.01 -31.69
C LYS A 421 18.08 5.45 -30.35
N ASN A 422 17.96 4.54 -29.38
CA ASN A 422 17.35 4.80 -28.08
C ASN A 422 18.33 5.33 -27.03
N VAL A 423 19.64 5.20 -27.25
CA VAL A 423 20.67 5.62 -26.29
C VAL A 423 20.56 7.09 -25.87
N PRO A 424 20.32 8.06 -26.79
CA PRO A 424 20.17 9.46 -26.41
C PRO A 424 18.99 9.67 -25.43
N LYS A 425 17.88 8.98 -25.66
CA LYS A 425 16.70 9.04 -24.80
C LYS A 425 16.96 8.38 -23.45
N ILE A 426 17.58 7.19 -23.44
CA ILE A 426 17.97 6.48 -22.22
C ILE A 426 18.86 7.36 -21.33
N ILE A 427 19.88 8.02 -21.88
CA ILE A 427 20.74 8.96 -21.14
C ILE A 427 19.88 10.04 -20.47
N ARG A 428 18.95 10.66 -21.21
CA ARG A 428 18.10 11.72 -20.65
C ARG A 428 17.17 11.19 -19.55
N VAL A 429 16.59 9.99 -19.71
CA VAL A 429 15.75 9.34 -18.71
C VAL A 429 16.55 9.05 -17.43
N LEU A 430 17.71 8.41 -17.55
CA LEU A 430 18.58 8.12 -16.40
C LEU A 430 19.04 9.39 -15.67
N CYS A 431 19.34 10.47 -16.41
CA CYS A 431 19.67 11.76 -15.80
C CYS A 431 18.46 12.47 -15.15
N LYS A 432 17.23 12.14 -15.53
CA LYS A 432 16.03 12.61 -14.81
C LYS A 432 15.83 11.87 -13.48
N ILE A 433 16.18 10.59 -13.41
CA ILE A 433 15.97 9.71 -12.27
C ILE A 433 17.04 9.91 -11.19
N ILE A 434 18.32 9.89 -11.55
CA ILE A 434 19.45 9.88 -10.61
C ILE A 434 19.43 11.05 -9.64
N ASP A 435 19.73 10.78 -8.38
CA ASP A 435 19.74 11.75 -7.29
C ASP A 435 18.38 12.50 -7.13
N THR A 436 17.27 11.78 -7.23
CA THR A 436 15.91 12.32 -7.03
C THR A 436 15.11 11.44 -6.08
N ARG A 437 13.92 11.92 -5.67
CA ARG A 437 12.98 11.14 -4.85
C ARG A 437 12.46 9.87 -5.53
N TYR A 438 12.70 9.69 -6.82
CA TYR A 438 12.30 8.53 -7.63
C TYR A 438 13.39 7.48 -7.73
N SER A 439 14.48 7.62 -6.96
CA SER A 439 15.61 6.69 -6.91
C SER A 439 16.09 6.49 -5.48
N ASN A 440 16.82 5.41 -5.26
CA ASN A 440 17.54 5.11 -4.04
C ASN A 440 19.05 4.86 -4.34
N ASN A 441 19.84 4.53 -3.34
CA ASN A 441 21.28 4.31 -3.50
C ASN A 441 21.59 3.19 -4.51
N GLU A 442 20.86 2.06 -4.46
CA GLU A 442 21.04 0.94 -5.39
C GLU A 442 20.80 1.35 -6.85
N ILE A 443 19.69 2.06 -7.08
CA ILE A 443 19.33 2.56 -8.42
C ILE A 443 20.36 3.55 -8.91
N ASN A 444 20.82 4.47 -8.06
CA ASN A 444 21.85 5.45 -8.41
C ASN A 444 23.16 4.76 -8.81
N GLU A 445 23.60 3.72 -8.10
CA GLU A 445 24.79 2.93 -8.44
C GLU A 445 24.63 2.24 -9.80
N LYS A 446 23.47 1.61 -10.07
CA LYS A 446 23.17 1.00 -11.38
C LYS A 446 23.20 2.04 -12.50
N ILE A 447 22.59 3.21 -12.29
CA ILE A 447 22.60 4.31 -13.27
C ILE A 447 24.04 4.75 -13.56
N ILE A 448 24.85 4.99 -12.54
CA ILE A 448 26.25 5.38 -12.70
C ILE A 448 27.03 4.33 -13.48
N LYS A 449 26.81 3.03 -13.20
CA LYS A 449 27.41 1.93 -13.95
C LYS A 449 27.03 1.96 -15.43
N ILE A 450 25.76 2.19 -15.75
CA ILE A 450 25.26 2.29 -17.13
C ILE A 450 25.87 3.50 -17.84
N LEU A 451 25.84 4.69 -17.23
CA LEU A 451 26.39 5.91 -17.83
C LEU A 451 27.89 5.80 -18.08
N ASN A 452 28.65 5.17 -17.17
CA ASN A 452 30.08 4.88 -17.38
C ASN A 452 30.31 3.87 -18.50
N ALA A 453 29.50 2.84 -18.64
CA ALA A 453 29.58 1.89 -19.74
C ALA A 453 29.34 2.59 -21.10
N ILE A 454 28.34 3.46 -21.17
CA ILE A 454 28.08 4.28 -22.37
C ILE A 454 29.28 5.22 -22.67
N LYS A 455 29.81 5.89 -21.66
CA LYS A 455 30.96 6.79 -21.78
C LYS A 455 32.21 6.08 -22.33
N ASN A 456 32.47 4.88 -21.85
CA ASN A 456 33.65 4.10 -22.23
C ASN A 456 33.51 3.43 -23.60
N ASN A 457 32.33 3.45 -24.20
CA ASN A 457 32.10 2.94 -25.55
C ASN A 457 32.13 4.08 -26.57
N SER A 458 33.26 4.22 -27.28
CA SER A 458 33.47 5.28 -28.25
C SER A 458 32.46 5.29 -29.41
N SER A 459 31.85 4.14 -29.74
CA SER A 459 30.80 4.07 -30.77
C SER A 459 29.51 4.79 -30.37
N LEU A 460 29.30 5.02 -29.08
CA LEU A 460 28.13 5.72 -28.53
C LEU A 460 28.35 7.23 -28.33
N ALA A 461 29.54 7.76 -28.65
CA ALA A 461 29.81 9.20 -28.52
C ALA A 461 28.82 10.09 -29.30
N PRO A 462 28.41 9.76 -30.55
CA PRO A 462 27.40 10.53 -31.28
C PRO A 462 26.05 10.58 -30.52
N CYS A 463 25.64 9.48 -29.88
CA CYS A 463 24.42 9.40 -29.10
C CYS A 463 24.45 10.29 -27.83
N VAL A 464 25.62 10.44 -27.21
CA VAL A 464 25.84 11.37 -26.09
C VAL A 464 25.63 12.81 -26.52
N GLU A 465 26.20 13.20 -27.67
CA GLU A 465 26.03 14.55 -28.20
C GLU A 465 24.58 14.84 -28.62
N GLU A 466 23.88 13.86 -29.16
CA GLU A 466 22.44 13.97 -29.44
C GLU A 466 21.64 14.11 -28.13
N ALA A 467 21.97 13.35 -27.07
CA ALA A 467 21.32 13.48 -25.76
C ALA A 467 21.47 14.88 -25.17
N LYS A 468 22.60 15.56 -25.40
CA LYS A 468 22.86 16.94 -24.95
C LYS A 468 21.99 17.96 -25.70
N LYS A 469 21.76 17.78 -27.01
CA LYS A 469 21.00 18.74 -27.84
C LYS A 469 19.55 18.90 -27.38
N ASP A 470 18.90 17.78 -27.05
CA ASP A 470 17.48 17.76 -26.66
C ASP A 470 17.25 17.82 -25.14
N ALA A 471 18.30 18.11 -24.38
CA ALA A 471 18.21 18.15 -22.92
C ALA A 471 17.76 19.53 -22.42
N THR A 472 16.87 19.56 -21.42
CA THR A 472 16.61 20.78 -20.66
C THR A 472 17.85 21.22 -19.90
N LYS A 473 17.95 22.51 -19.52
CA LYS A 473 19.13 23.04 -18.78
C LYS A 473 19.51 22.19 -17.56
N LYS A 474 18.52 21.73 -16.77
CA LYS A 474 18.75 20.89 -15.58
C LYS A 474 19.33 19.51 -15.95
N ILE A 475 18.81 18.91 -16.99
CA ILE A 475 19.29 17.59 -17.47
C ILE A 475 20.66 17.70 -18.13
N LEU A 476 20.89 18.78 -18.90
CA LEU A 476 22.18 19.03 -19.55
C LEU A 476 23.33 19.10 -18.51
N VAL A 477 23.11 19.79 -17.37
CA VAL A 477 24.10 19.84 -16.29
C VAL A 477 24.44 18.44 -15.77
N LYS A 478 23.42 17.58 -15.59
CA LYS A 478 23.66 16.20 -15.17
C LYS A 478 24.38 15.38 -16.26
N ILE A 479 23.98 15.53 -17.53
CA ILE A 479 24.69 14.86 -18.64
C ILE A 479 26.17 15.30 -18.67
N GLN A 480 26.46 16.58 -18.55
CA GLN A 480 27.84 17.09 -18.54
C GLN A 480 28.66 16.61 -17.34
N LYS A 481 28.03 16.33 -16.18
CA LYS A 481 28.70 15.73 -15.03
C LYS A 481 29.25 14.34 -15.35
N TYR A 482 28.53 13.53 -16.09
CA TYR A 482 28.93 12.16 -16.43
C TYR A 482 29.69 12.06 -17.78
N PHE A 483 29.41 12.97 -18.70
CA PHE A 483 30.01 13.05 -20.03
C PHE A 483 30.61 14.46 -20.25
N PRO A 484 31.73 14.76 -19.57
CA PRO A 484 32.39 16.08 -19.62
C PRO A 484 32.88 16.46 -21.03
#